data_412dbd7acfad4c4e54390e3881699baa
#
_entry.id   412dbd7acfad4c4e54390e3881699baa
#
_cell.length_a   1.000
_cell.length_b   1.000
_cell.length_c   1.000
_cell.angle_alpha   90.00
_cell.angle_beta   90.00
_cell.angle_gamma   90.00
#
_symmetry.space_group_name_H-M   'P 1'
#
loop_
_entity.id
_entity.type
_entity.pdbx_description
1 polymer ?
#
loop_
_entity_poly.entity_id
_entity_poly.type
_entity_poly.pdbx_seq_one_letter_code
_entity_poly.pdbx_strand_id
1 'polypeptide(L)'
;GYISSTKSSIYELSEYSIGWDKSNLNSNDISETLTILNVEGGWNSIQRLSSIINCSILNPDQVFKNFAMNRHKSAHNTDADSLLTDLESFITQAKIIAFCFDTLIHKSLSYIRLNNTNFLNLSLKSKSQDIKIRYLIEINGKWKEFTNNNFTRAYRISTDYNLILRDSKLRAQANNEVLLVKNENNSIRDWFDFQ
;
A
#
# COMPACT_ATOMS: atom_id res chain seq x y z
N GLY A 1 6.72 -9.51 -21.78
CA GLY A 1 5.95 -10.73 -21.86
C GLY A 1 4.48 -10.51 -22.20
N TYR A 2 3.73 -9.75 -21.40
CA TYR A 2 2.28 -9.57 -21.58
C TYR A 2 1.90 -8.88 -22.89
N ILE A 3 2.62 -7.84 -23.28
CA ILE A 3 2.32 -7.07 -24.51
C ILE A 3 2.57 -7.90 -25.79
N SER A 4 3.47 -8.86 -25.76
CA SER A 4 3.76 -9.72 -26.93
C SER A 4 2.77 -10.88 -27.10
N SER A 5 1.98 -11.21 -26.09
CA SER A 5 1.00 -12.30 -26.10
C SER A 5 -0.38 -11.88 -26.65
N THR A 6 -0.56 -10.61 -27.04
CA THR A 6 -1.84 -10.02 -27.45
C THR A 6 -2.40 -10.49 -28.81
N LYS A 7 -1.93 -11.60 -29.33
CA LYS A 7 -2.44 -12.16 -30.61
C LYS A 7 -3.47 -13.30 -30.44
N SER A 8 -3.74 -13.76 -29.22
CA SER A 8 -4.78 -14.77 -28.97
C SER A 8 -6.07 -14.12 -28.49
N SER A 9 -7.20 -14.62 -28.95
CA SER A 9 -8.53 -14.07 -28.66
C SER A 9 -9.06 -14.38 -27.25
N ILE A 10 -8.32 -15.13 -26.44
CA ILE A 10 -8.68 -15.48 -25.07
C ILE A 10 -7.44 -15.30 -24.20
N TYR A 11 -7.54 -14.41 -23.19
CA TYR A 11 -6.46 -14.15 -22.22
C TYR A 11 -6.84 -14.76 -20.88
N GLU A 12 -6.05 -15.71 -20.41
CA GLU A 12 -6.09 -16.10 -19.01
C GLU A 12 -5.18 -15.16 -18.22
N LEU A 13 -5.75 -14.07 -17.72
CA LEU A 13 -5.02 -13.07 -16.94
C LEU A 13 -4.58 -13.60 -15.57
N SER A 14 -5.17 -14.70 -15.12
CA SER A 14 -4.81 -15.34 -13.85
C SER A 14 -3.34 -15.71 -13.76
N GLU A 15 -2.73 -16.18 -14.87
CA GLU A 15 -1.32 -16.56 -14.93
C GLU A 15 -0.36 -15.38 -14.67
N TYR A 16 -0.83 -14.16 -14.83
CA TYR A 16 -0.04 -12.95 -14.59
C TYR A 16 -0.30 -12.33 -13.21
N SER A 17 -1.18 -12.93 -12.42
CA SER A 17 -1.43 -12.47 -11.05
C SER A 17 -0.35 -12.96 -10.09
N ILE A 18 -0.10 -12.17 -9.06
CA ILE A 18 0.86 -12.55 -8.01
C ILE A 18 0.39 -13.83 -7.33
N GLY A 19 1.24 -14.86 -7.34
CA GLY A 19 0.96 -16.15 -6.68
C GLY A 19 -0.09 -17.00 -7.37
N TRP A 20 -0.33 -16.80 -8.65
CA TRP A 20 -1.28 -17.59 -9.44
C TRP A 20 -1.07 -19.11 -9.31
N ASP A 21 0.18 -19.54 -9.27
CA ASP A 21 0.61 -20.95 -9.15
C ASP A 21 0.84 -21.39 -7.69
N LYS A 22 0.57 -20.50 -6.72
CA LYS A 22 0.89 -20.71 -5.30
C LYS A 22 -0.34 -20.57 -4.42
N SER A 23 -0.52 -21.50 -3.50
CA SER A 23 -1.59 -21.44 -2.51
C SER A 23 -1.41 -20.32 -1.47
N ASN A 24 -0.19 -19.79 -1.32
CA ASN A 24 0.15 -18.73 -0.35
C ASN A 24 1.23 -17.81 -0.91
N LEU A 25 1.03 -16.50 -0.74
CA LEU A 25 2.08 -15.50 -0.97
C LEU A 25 3.16 -15.59 0.11
N ASN A 26 4.41 -15.46 -0.30
CA ASN A 26 5.56 -15.37 0.58
C ASN A 26 6.32 -14.04 0.39
N SER A 27 7.30 -13.79 1.25
CA SER A 27 8.09 -12.57 1.24
C SER A 27 8.90 -12.37 -0.07
N ASN A 28 9.32 -13.47 -0.70
CA ASN A 28 10.05 -13.39 -1.97
C ASN A 28 9.14 -12.95 -3.11
N ASP A 29 7.87 -13.38 -3.13
CA ASP A 29 6.90 -12.97 -4.15
C ASP A 29 6.69 -11.44 -4.12
N ILE A 30 6.62 -10.86 -2.93
CA ILE A 30 6.56 -9.40 -2.74
C ILE A 30 7.83 -8.73 -3.27
N SER A 31 9.01 -9.27 -2.91
CA SER A 31 10.30 -8.74 -3.34
C SER A 31 10.48 -8.79 -4.86
N GLU A 32 10.12 -9.92 -5.48
CA GLU A 32 10.17 -10.12 -6.92
C GLU A 32 9.25 -9.14 -7.65
N THR A 33 8.02 -8.96 -7.17
CA THR A 33 7.06 -8.01 -7.75
C THR A 33 7.60 -6.58 -7.73
N LEU A 34 8.13 -6.14 -6.59
CA LEU A 34 8.72 -4.81 -6.46
C LEU A 34 9.94 -4.63 -7.38
N THR A 35 10.73 -5.71 -7.58
CA THR A 35 11.89 -5.71 -8.48
C THR A 35 11.45 -5.63 -9.94
N ILE A 36 10.48 -6.44 -10.36
CA ILE A 36 9.93 -6.44 -11.73
C ILE A 36 9.35 -5.06 -12.08
N LEU A 37 8.69 -4.41 -11.12
CA LEU A 37 8.11 -3.07 -11.28
C LEU A 37 9.14 -1.95 -11.03
N ASN A 38 10.43 -2.26 -11.00
CA ASN A 38 11.54 -1.31 -10.87
C ASN A 38 11.38 -0.35 -9.66
N VAL A 39 10.90 -0.87 -8.52
CA VAL A 39 10.84 -0.13 -7.27
C VAL A 39 12.21 -0.14 -6.60
N GLU A 40 12.69 1.04 -6.18
CA GLU A 40 13.98 1.18 -5.51
C GLU A 40 13.96 0.53 -4.12
N GLY A 41 14.87 -0.43 -3.87
CA GLY A 41 15.14 -0.95 -2.53
C GLY A 41 14.12 -1.96 -1.98
N GLY A 42 13.11 -2.39 -2.75
CA GLY A 42 12.19 -3.45 -2.35
C GLY A 42 11.55 -3.22 -0.96
N TRP A 43 11.77 -4.13 0.00
CA TRP A 43 11.27 -4.03 1.37
C TRP A 43 11.70 -2.76 2.12
N ASN A 44 12.87 -2.20 1.79
CA ASN A 44 13.31 -0.93 2.38
C ASN A 44 12.41 0.24 1.95
N SER A 45 11.83 0.19 0.75
CA SER A 45 10.87 1.21 0.32
C SER A 45 9.55 1.12 1.07
N ILE A 46 9.09 -0.09 1.40
CA ILE A 46 7.93 -0.30 2.30
C ILE A 46 8.23 0.28 3.68
N GLN A 47 9.42 0.01 4.24
CA GLN A 47 9.84 0.59 5.52
C GLN A 47 9.87 2.12 5.49
N ARG A 48 10.48 2.72 4.46
CA ARG A 48 10.54 4.18 4.30
C ARG A 48 9.15 4.79 4.17
N LEU A 49 8.29 4.20 3.33
CA LEU A 49 6.93 4.71 3.14
C LEU A 49 6.10 4.59 4.42
N SER A 50 6.23 3.49 5.18
CA SER A 50 5.57 3.35 6.48
C SER A 50 6.00 4.45 7.46
N SER A 51 7.26 4.88 7.42
CA SER A 51 7.76 6.00 8.22
C SER A 51 7.22 7.35 7.73
N ILE A 52 7.15 7.56 6.42
CA ILE A 52 6.57 8.79 5.82
C ILE A 52 5.12 9.00 6.27
N ILE A 53 4.35 7.93 6.39
CA ILE A 53 2.95 8.01 6.84
C ILE A 53 2.77 7.98 8.36
N ASN A 54 3.84 8.11 9.14
CA ASN A 54 3.81 8.02 10.61
C ASN A 54 3.22 6.70 11.15
N CYS A 55 3.49 5.57 10.45
CA CYS A 55 3.11 4.21 10.84
C CYS A 55 4.31 3.27 10.74
N SER A 56 5.46 3.66 11.28
CA SER A 56 6.75 2.99 11.10
C SER A 56 6.74 1.51 11.45
N ILE A 57 7.22 0.68 10.52
CA ILE A 57 7.55 -0.74 10.73
C ILE A 57 9.05 -0.89 10.53
N LEU A 58 9.77 -1.37 11.55
CA LEU A 58 11.24 -1.47 11.51
C LEU A 58 11.74 -2.53 10.52
N ASN A 59 11.07 -3.66 10.42
CA ASN A 59 11.45 -4.76 9.54
C ASN A 59 10.19 -5.40 8.90
N PRO A 60 9.63 -4.77 7.87
CA PRO A 60 8.36 -5.24 7.27
C PRO A 60 8.47 -6.64 6.64
N ASP A 61 9.64 -7.03 6.12
CA ASP A 61 9.90 -8.37 5.62
C ASP A 61 9.73 -9.42 6.72
N GLN A 62 10.36 -9.22 7.89
CA GLN A 62 10.25 -10.14 9.00
C GLN A 62 8.83 -10.18 9.58
N VAL A 63 8.15 -9.04 9.66
CA VAL A 63 6.75 -8.96 10.06
C VAL A 63 5.87 -9.79 9.15
N PHE A 64 6.05 -9.69 7.83
CA PHE A 64 5.32 -10.47 6.85
C PHE A 64 5.59 -11.98 6.97
N LYS A 65 6.86 -12.37 7.16
CA LYS A 65 7.24 -13.78 7.40
C LYS A 65 6.60 -14.34 8.67
N ASN A 66 6.60 -13.59 9.76
CA ASN A 66 5.98 -13.99 11.02
C ASN A 66 4.45 -14.17 10.86
N PHE A 67 3.81 -13.26 10.12
CA PHE A 67 2.39 -13.36 9.80
C PHE A 67 2.07 -14.64 9.00
N ALA A 68 2.85 -14.93 7.96
CA ALA A 68 2.67 -16.14 7.16
C ALA A 68 2.88 -17.43 7.99
N MET A 69 3.88 -17.45 8.87
CA MET A 69 4.12 -18.57 9.78
C MET A 69 2.98 -18.77 10.79
N ASN A 70 2.49 -17.69 11.40
CA ASN A 70 1.41 -17.78 12.39
C ASN A 70 0.10 -18.23 11.75
N ARG A 71 -0.21 -17.72 10.55
CA ARG A 71 -1.35 -18.20 9.76
C ARG A 71 -1.25 -19.70 9.48
N HIS A 72 -0.07 -20.17 9.07
CA HIS A 72 0.16 -21.58 8.82
C HIS A 72 -0.03 -22.43 10.09
N LYS A 73 0.55 -22.01 11.21
CA LYS A 73 0.36 -22.68 12.51
C LYS A 73 -1.11 -22.77 12.92
N SER A 74 -1.84 -21.67 12.83
CA SER A 74 -3.27 -21.61 13.21
C SER A 74 -4.16 -22.46 12.31
N ALA A 75 -3.78 -22.63 11.03
CA ALA A 75 -4.51 -23.48 10.09
C ALA A 75 -4.30 -25.01 10.33
N HIS A 76 -3.17 -25.39 10.93
CA HIS A 76 -2.78 -26.79 11.09
C HIS A 76 -2.68 -27.27 12.54
N ASN A 77 -2.83 -26.38 13.52
CA ASN A 77 -2.76 -26.72 14.94
C ASN A 77 -3.97 -26.17 15.67
N THR A 78 -4.84 -27.06 16.14
CA THR A 78 -6.05 -26.70 16.90
C THR A 78 -5.75 -26.12 18.28
N ASP A 79 -4.56 -26.33 18.82
CA ASP A 79 -4.10 -25.86 20.13
C ASP A 79 -3.25 -24.58 20.04
N ALA A 80 -3.25 -23.90 18.89
CA ALA A 80 -2.51 -22.66 18.73
C ALA A 80 -3.20 -21.51 19.47
N ASP A 81 -2.76 -21.23 20.69
CA ASP A 81 -3.12 -20.05 21.47
C ASP A 81 -2.52 -18.79 20.84
N SER A 82 -3.29 -18.13 19.96
CA SER A 82 -2.96 -16.79 19.49
C SER A 82 -3.69 -15.79 20.37
N LEU A 83 -2.95 -14.95 21.10
CA LEU A 83 -3.55 -13.88 21.89
C LEU A 83 -4.27 -12.89 20.95
N LEU A 84 -5.46 -12.44 21.33
CA LEU A 84 -6.25 -11.47 20.55
C LEU A 84 -5.43 -10.19 20.23
N THR A 85 -4.63 -9.74 21.20
CA THR A 85 -3.72 -8.59 21.05
C THR A 85 -2.68 -8.78 19.95
N ASP A 86 -2.15 -10.00 19.78
CA ASP A 86 -1.21 -10.33 18.73
C ASP A 86 -1.89 -10.29 17.36
N LEU A 87 -3.11 -10.80 17.27
CA LEU A 87 -3.91 -10.77 16.05
C LEU A 87 -4.24 -9.33 15.63
N GLU A 88 -4.66 -8.47 16.55
CA GLU A 88 -4.93 -7.05 16.29
C GLU A 88 -3.68 -6.31 15.82
N SER A 89 -2.53 -6.57 16.44
CA SER A 89 -1.24 -6.04 16.04
C SER A 89 -0.87 -6.49 14.62
N PHE A 90 -1.03 -7.78 14.30
CA PHE A 90 -0.79 -8.31 12.96
C PHE A 90 -1.69 -7.70 11.90
N ILE A 91 -2.98 -7.53 12.18
CA ILE A 91 -3.92 -6.89 11.24
C ILE A 91 -3.48 -5.45 10.95
N THR A 92 -3.09 -4.72 11.99
CA THR A 92 -2.61 -3.33 11.83
C THR A 92 -1.35 -3.26 10.98
N GLN A 93 -0.35 -4.09 11.26
CA GLN A 93 0.90 -4.14 10.50
C GLN A 93 0.68 -4.63 9.07
N ALA A 94 -0.19 -5.62 8.86
CA ALA A 94 -0.55 -6.11 7.53
C ALA A 94 -1.19 -5.01 6.67
N LYS A 95 -2.09 -4.20 7.23
CA LYS A 95 -2.67 -3.05 6.52
C LYS A 95 -1.63 -2.02 6.10
N ILE A 96 -0.64 -1.75 6.95
CA ILE A 96 0.45 -0.82 6.63
C ILE A 96 1.30 -1.37 5.48
N ILE A 97 1.66 -2.66 5.53
CA ILE A 97 2.43 -3.32 4.46
C ILE A 97 1.63 -3.31 3.16
N ALA A 98 0.33 -3.67 3.20
CA ALA A 98 -0.54 -3.68 2.03
C ALA A 98 -0.67 -2.29 1.40
N PHE A 99 -0.91 -1.24 2.20
CA PHE A 99 -0.93 0.15 1.73
C PHE A 99 0.38 0.54 1.04
N CYS A 100 1.51 0.28 1.70
CA CYS A 100 2.82 0.65 1.14
C CYS A 100 3.12 -0.09 -0.16
N PHE A 101 2.83 -1.39 -0.21
CA PHE A 101 3.03 -2.23 -1.38
C PHE A 101 2.16 -1.76 -2.56
N ASP A 102 0.85 -1.61 -2.33
CA ASP A 102 -0.12 -1.15 -3.32
C ASP A 102 0.27 0.21 -3.91
N THR A 103 0.58 1.17 -3.05
CA THR A 103 0.97 2.52 -3.46
C THR A 103 2.28 2.55 -4.27
N LEU A 104 3.28 1.74 -3.91
CA LEU A 104 4.54 1.64 -4.66
C LEU A 104 4.32 1.02 -6.04
N ILE A 105 3.45 0.01 -6.16
CA ILE A 105 3.06 -0.58 -7.43
C ILE A 105 2.34 0.43 -8.30
N HIS A 106 1.34 1.14 -7.76
CA HIS A 106 0.59 2.16 -8.52
C HIS A 106 1.51 3.25 -9.04
N LYS A 107 2.49 3.68 -8.24
CA LYS A 107 3.51 4.63 -8.69
C LYS A 107 4.29 4.13 -9.90
N SER A 108 4.75 2.89 -9.88
CA SER A 108 5.44 2.27 -11.01
C SER A 108 4.54 2.14 -12.24
N LEU A 109 3.29 1.70 -12.04
CA LEU A 109 2.30 1.61 -13.10
C LEU A 109 1.97 2.97 -13.71
N SER A 110 1.98 4.05 -12.92
CA SER A 110 1.78 5.41 -13.44
C SER A 110 2.87 5.81 -14.42
N TYR A 111 4.14 5.48 -14.15
CA TYR A 111 5.22 5.72 -15.11
C TYR A 111 5.07 4.92 -16.41
N ILE A 112 4.60 3.67 -16.31
CA ILE A 112 4.33 2.83 -17.49
C ILE A 112 3.18 3.42 -18.31
N ARG A 113 2.06 3.80 -17.68
CA ARG A 113 0.89 4.41 -18.36
C ARG A 113 1.25 5.72 -19.08
N LEU A 114 2.15 6.50 -18.49
CA LEU A 114 2.63 7.75 -19.07
C LEU A 114 3.75 7.57 -20.09
N ASN A 115 4.09 6.32 -20.46
CA ASN A 115 5.20 6.00 -21.35
C ASN A 115 6.52 6.72 -20.98
N ASN A 116 6.83 6.78 -19.67
CA ASN A 116 8.04 7.43 -19.20
C ASN A 116 9.28 6.66 -19.70
N THR A 117 9.99 7.21 -20.67
CA THR A 117 11.11 6.54 -21.33
C THR A 117 12.25 6.20 -20.37
N ASN A 118 12.52 7.06 -19.39
CA ASN A 118 13.58 6.81 -18.41
C ASN A 118 13.22 5.63 -17.48
N PHE A 119 11.94 5.50 -17.14
CA PHE A 119 11.46 4.37 -16.35
C PHE A 119 11.47 3.07 -17.17
N LEU A 120 11.00 3.11 -18.41
CA LEU A 120 10.98 1.96 -19.31
C LEU A 120 12.38 1.46 -19.67
N ASN A 121 13.37 2.36 -19.73
CA ASN A 121 14.79 2.05 -19.97
C ASN A 121 15.56 1.73 -18.67
N LEU A 122 14.86 1.57 -17.53
CA LEU A 122 15.42 1.26 -16.22
C LEU A 122 16.41 2.32 -15.66
N SER A 123 16.49 3.51 -16.25
CA SER A 123 17.33 4.61 -15.75
C SER A 123 16.66 5.41 -14.63
N LEU A 124 15.34 5.30 -14.47
CA LEU A 124 14.56 5.84 -13.38
C LEU A 124 13.91 4.69 -12.58
N LYS A 125 13.97 4.76 -11.24
CA LYS A 125 13.28 3.85 -10.35
C LYS A 125 12.14 4.55 -9.64
N SER A 126 11.06 3.81 -9.32
CA SER A 126 10.00 4.29 -8.45
C SER A 126 10.50 4.38 -7.01
N LYS A 127 10.28 5.52 -6.34
CA LYS A 127 10.78 5.79 -4.98
C LYS A 127 9.64 6.17 -4.05
N SER A 128 9.74 5.76 -2.80
CA SER A 128 8.78 6.12 -1.75
C SER A 128 8.65 7.64 -1.52
N GLN A 129 9.74 8.38 -1.76
CA GLN A 129 9.76 9.85 -1.61
C GLN A 129 9.00 10.60 -2.73
N ASP A 130 8.78 9.95 -3.88
CA ASP A 130 8.06 10.55 -5.02
C ASP A 130 6.54 10.44 -4.88
N ILE A 131 6.08 9.75 -3.83
CA ILE A 131 4.65 9.52 -3.56
C ILE A 131 4.09 10.73 -2.81
N LYS A 132 3.07 11.36 -3.40
CA LYS A 132 2.33 12.46 -2.79
C LYS A 132 1.14 11.90 -2.03
N ILE A 133 1.02 12.24 -0.76
CA ILE A 133 -0.03 11.71 0.10
C ILE A 133 -0.85 12.85 0.69
N ARG A 134 -2.16 12.76 0.51
CA ARG A 134 -3.18 13.54 1.19
C ARG A 134 -3.76 12.71 2.31
N TYR A 135 -3.98 13.30 3.46
CA TYR A 135 -4.46 12.60 4.64
C TYR A 135 -5.87 13.04 5.01
N LEU A 136 -6.71 12.09 5.37
CA LEU A 136 -7.99 12.33 6.01
C LEU A 136 -7.99 11.59 7.36
N ILE A 137 -7.95 12.34 8.47
CA ILE A 137 -7.73 11.78 9.81
C ILE A 137 -8.88 12.16 10.72
N GLU A 138 -9.39 11.19 11.49
CA GLU A 138 -10.33 11.44 12.57
C GLU A 138 -9.56 11.98 13.80
N ILE A 139 -9.98 13.15 14.30
CA ILE A 139 -9.38 13.79 15.49
C ILE A 139 -10.49 14.45 16.30
N ASN A 140 -10.72 13.98 17.53
CA ASN A 140 -11.76 14.46 18.44
C ASN A 140 -13.17 14.42 17.80
N GLY A 141 -13.51 13.30 17.17
CA GLY A 141 -14.82 13.08 16.53
C GLY A 141 -15.06 13.92 15.27
N LYS A 142 -14.02 14.56 14.72
CA LYS A 142 -14.07 15.34 13.47
C LYS A 142 -13.06 14.83 12.47
N TRP A 143 -13.45 14.80 11.20
CA TRP A 143 -12.57 14.46 10.09
C TRP A 143 -11.81 15.70 9.65
N LYS A 144 -10.48 15.58 9.61
CA LYS A 144 -9.57 16.66 9.21
C LYS A 144 -8.74 16.22 8.02
N GLU A 145 -8.72 17.05 6.99
CA GLU A 145 -7.92 16.82 5.79
C GLU A 145 -6.59 17.58 5.87
N PHE A 146 -5.49 16.92 5.51
CA PHE A 146 -4.15 17.51 5.48
C PHE A 146 -3.46 17.19 4.14
N THR A 147 -2.63 18.12 3.69
CA THR A 147 -1.85 17.99 2.45
C THR A 147 -0.41 17.49 2.67
N ASN A 148 -0.03 17.28 3.91
CA ASN A 148 1.29 16.77 4.31
C ASN A 148 1.19 16.05 5.67
N ASN A 149 2.29 15.42 6.08
CA ASN A 149 2.36 14.58 7.27
C ASN A 149 2.68 15.33 8.58
N ASN A 150 2.76 16.65 8.59
CA ASN A 150 3.04 17.40 9.82
C ASN A 150 1.80 17.71 10.66
N PHE A 151 0.60 17.54 10.08
CA PHE A 151 -0.73 17.68 10.69
C PHE A 151 -0.95 18.94 11.54
N THR A 152 -0.20 20.02 11.31
CA THR A 152 -0.29 21.25 12.11
C THR A 152 -1.50 22.08 11.73
N ARG A 153 -1.83 22.15 10.43
CA ARG A 153 -2.96 22.95 9.92
C ARG A 153 -3.80 22.11 8.97
N ALA A 154 -5.05 21.84 9.39
CA ALA A 154 -6.01 21.17 8.52
C ALA A 154 -6.38 22.04 7.32
N TYR A 155 -6.41 21.46 6.13
CA TYR A 155 -6.92 22.10 4.92
C TYR A 155 -8.45 22.25 5.00
N ARG A 156 -9.14 21.23 5.52
CA ARG A 156 -10.59 21.20 5.73
C ARG A 156 -10.95 20.37 6.95
N ILE A 157 -12.08 20.71 7.58
CA ILE A 157 -12.63 20.01 8.74
C ILE A 157 -14.12 19.77 8.50
N SER A 158 -14.62 18.58 8.83
CA SER A 158 -16.04 18.23 8.77
C SER A 158 -16.39 17.20 9.84
N THR A 159 -17.65 17.23 10.30
CA THR A 159 -18.25 16.15 11.09
C THR A 159 -18.90 15.07 10.18
N ASP A 160 -19.22 15.43 8.94
CA ASP A 160 -19.75 14.49 7.94
C ASP A 160 -18.61 13.80 7.20
N TYR A 161 -18.41 12.51 7.52
CA TYR A 161 -17.39 11.65 6.90
C TYR A 161 -17.60 11.50 5.40
N ASN A 162 -18.82 11.21 4.95
CA ASN A 162 -19.10 10.92 3.56
C ASN A 162 -18.85 12.12 2.66
N LEU A 163 -19.26 13.30 3.13
CA LEU A 163 -19.04 14.55 2.41
C LEU A 163 -17.54 14.87 2.27
N ILE A 164 -16.79 14.85 3.38
CA ILE A 164 -15.37 15.19 3.34
C ILE A 164 -14.56 14.15 2.57
N LEU A 165 -14.90 12.85 2.69
CA LEU A 165 -14.25 11.78 1.94
C LEU A 165 -14.41 11.96 0.43
N ARG A 166 -15.65 12.21 -0.03
CA ARG A 166 -15.94 12.49 -1.45
C ARG A 166 -15.12 13.64 -1.98
N ASP A 167 -15.13 14.76 -1.25
CA ASP A 167 -14.44 15.97 -1.65
C ASP A 167 -12.92 15.82 -1.59
N SER A 168 -12.39 15.05 -0.63
CA SER A 168 -10.96 14.74 -0.53
C SER A 168 -10.48 13.82 -1.66
N LYS A 169 -11.31 12.84 -2.09
CA LYS A 169 -11.05 12.01 -3.28
C LYS A 169 -10.91 12.85 -4.55
N LEU A 170 -11.83 13.78 -4.78
CA LEU A 170 -11.78 14.67 -5.94
C LEU A 170 -10.51 15.53 -5.94
N ARG A 171 -10.09 16.04 -4.78
CA ARG A 171 -8.85 16.82 -4.66
C ARG A 171 -7.60 15.95 -4.83
N ALA A 172 -7.57 14.75 -4.25
CA ALA A 172 -6.47 13.82 -4.43
C ALA A 172 -6.30 13.43 -5.91
N GLN A 173 -7.41 13.13 -6.59
CA GLN A 173 -7.42 12.83 -8.03
C GLN A 173 -6.89 14.02 -8.86
N ALA A 174 -7.35 15.24 -8.60
CA ALA A 174 -6.91 16.43 -9.32
C ALA A 174 -5.42 16.74 -9.15
N ASN A 175 -4.78 16.23 -8.08
CA ASN A 175 -3.38 16.49 -7.77
C ASN A 175 -2.48 15.25 -7.97
N ASN A 176 -3.01 14.12 -8.46
CA ASN A 176 -2.32 12.83 -8.57
C ASN A 176 -1.68 12.42 -7.22
N GLU A 177 -2.51 12.41 -6.18
CA GLU A 177 -2.11 12.06 -4.81
C GLU A 177 -2.78 10.76 -4.39
N VAL A 178 -2.17 10.07 -3.43
CA VAL A 178 -2.82 9.00 -2.67
C VAL A 178 -3.62 9.64 -1.53
N LEU A 179 -4.89 9.31 -1.39
CA LEU A 179 -5.68 9.69 -0.21
C LEU A 179 -5.58 8.57 0.83
N LEU A 180 -4.91 8.84 1.94
CA LEU A 180 -4.81 7.94 3.09
C LEU A 180 -5.79 8.35 4.17
N VAL A 181 -6.69 7.45 4.54
CA VAL A 181 -7.70 7.65 5.59
C VAL A 181 -7.27 6.94 6.86
N LYS A 182 -7.23 7.66 7.98
CA LYS A 182 -6.83 7.13 9.29
C LYS A 182 -7.88 7.38 10.35
N ASN A 183 -8.00 6.43 11.27
CA ASN A 183 -8.78 6.58 12.49
C ASN A 183 -8.02 7.44 13.52
N GLU A 184 -8.70 7.82 14.59
CA GLU A 184 -8.14 8.64 15.69
C GLU A 184 -6.92 7.99 16.37
N ASN A 185 -6.88 6.66 16.46
CA ASN A 185 -5.74 5.89 16.97
C ASN A 185 -4.57 5.74 15.97
N ASN A 186 -4.56 6.54 14.90
CA ASN A 186 -3.56 6.50 13.83
C ASN A 186 -3.54 5.22 12.97
N SER A 187 -4.48 4.28 13.16
CA SER A 187 -4.59 3.08 12.31
C SER A 187 -5.11 3.44 10.92
N ILE A 188 -4.63 2.74 9.89
CA ILE A 188 -5.15 2.88 8.53
C ILE A 188 -6.58 2.33 8.49
N ARG A 189 -7.53 3.18 8.06
CA ARG A 189 -8.92 2.81 7.79
C ARG A 189 -9.09 2.36 6.35
N ASP A 190 -8.64 3.21 5.40
CA ASP A 190 -8.79 2.99 3.97
C ASP A 190 -7.77 3.83 3.19
N TRP A 191 -7.60 3.57 1.87
CA TRP A 191 -6.81 4.40 0.97
C TRP A 191 -7.34 4.35 -0.45
N PHE A 192 -7.04 5.41 -1.23
CA PHE A 192 -7.42 5.56 -2.62
C PHE A 192 -6.24 6.14 -3.39
N ASP A 193 -5.78 5.42 -4.40
CA ASP A 193 -4.64 5.82 -5.22
C ASP A 193 -5.10 6.45 -6.53
N PHE A 194 -4.58 7.64 -6.84
CA PHE A 194 -4.90 8.43 -8.03
C PHE A 194 -3.63 8.85 -8.81
N GLN A 195 -2.49 8.18 -8.56
CA GLN A 195 -1.22 8.49 -9.22
C GLN A 195 -1.15 8.10 -10.69
#